data_20e9710b1ba7209d76b631ac5570c703
#
_entry.id   20e9710b1ba7209d76b631ac5570c703
#
_cell.length_a   1.000
_cell.length_b   1.000
_cell.length_c   1.000
_cell.angle_alpha   90.00
_cell.angle_beta   90.00
_cell.angle_gamma   90.00
#
_symmetry.space_group_name_H-M   'P 1'
#
loop_
_entity.id
_entity.type
_entity.pdbx_description
1 polymer ?
#
loop_
_entity_poly.entity_id
_entity_poly.type
_entity_poly.pdbx_seq_one_letter_code
_entity_poly.pdbx_strand_id
1 'polypeptide(L)'
;MDGQLRNMTAIYLFKGEKVLLLHRNGGKVANQLWTGSAGGHFENYELNNATACVLREMKEELGLSLENTENLSLRYITLRNTQGEIRQNYYFFASLTEETNAELVSNEGDCKWFSLNEICQLEMPFTAKYVVKHYIDEGRFTDCLYVGVATESAVNFHQLAKN
;
A
#
# COMPACT_ATOMS: atom_id res chain seq x y z
N MET A 1 -6.26 -26.15 5.10
CA MET A 1 -5.60 -25.03 4.37
C MET A 1 -4.30 -25.56 3.81
N ASP A 2 -4.12 -25.50 2.53
CA ASP A 2 -3.00 -26.17 1.84
C ASP A 2 -1.80 -25.24 1.60
N GLY A 3 -1.60 -24.27 2.50
CA GLY A 3 -0.48 -23.32 2.43
C GLY A 3 -0.55 -22.35 1.25
N GLN A 4 -1.73 -22.06 0.75
CA GLN A 4 -1.91 -21.07 -0.32
C GLN A 4 -1.54 -19.68 0.17
N LEU A 5 -0.61 -19.05 -0.53
CA LEU A 5 -0.14 -17.69 -0.25
C LEU A 5 -0.59 -16.75 -1.35
N ARG A 6 -0.94 -15.54 -0.96
CA ARG A 6 -1.23 -14.45 -1.88
C ARG A 6 -0.40 -13.24 -1.50
N ASN A 7 0.64 -12.99 -2.28
CA ASN A 7 1.54 -11.86 -2.09
C ASN A 7 1.09 -10.67 -2.93
N MET A 8 1.01 -9.51 -2.31
CA MET A 8 0.61 -8.26 -2.94
C MET A 8 1.45 -7.10 -2.43
N THR A 9 1.61 -6.09 -3.25
CA THR A 9 2.14 -4.79 -2.84
C THR A 9 1.07 -3.70 -2.90
N ALA A 10 1.28 -2.67 -2.12
CA ALA A 10 0.61 -1.38 -2.26
C ALA A 10 1.63 -0.27 -1.98
N ILE A 11 1.48 0.87 -2.63
CA ILE A 11 2.27 2.07 -2.35
C ILE A 11 1.36 3.24 -2.01
N TYR A 12 1.78 4.04 -1.04
CA TYR A 12 1.19 5.33 -0.71
C TYR A 12 2.16 6.42 -1.13
N LEU A 13 1.77 7.20 -2.16
CA LEU A 13 2.56 8.31 -2.70
C LEU A 13 2.12 9.63 -2.09
N PHE A 14 3.08 10.36 -1.56
CA PHE A 14 2.85 11.66 -0.95
C PHE A 14 3.34 12.81 -1.84
N LYS A 15 2.66 13.94 -1.77
CA LYS A 15 3.16 15.24 -2.22
C LYS A 15 2.82 16.29 -1.14
N GLY A 16 3.85 16.77 -0.45
CA GLY A 16 3.66 17.52 0.78
C GLY A 16 2.92 16.68 1.84
N GLU A 17 1.85 17.22 2.41
CA GLU A 17 1.04 16.54 3.42
C GLU A 17 -0.17 15.77 2.86
N LYS A 18 -0.25 15.64 1.54
CA LYS A 18 -1.32 14.90 0.89
C LYS A 18 -0.82 13.57 0.37
N VAL A 19 -1.69 12.58 0.40
CA VAL A 19 -1.47 11.23 -0.15
C VAL A 19 -2.42 10.97 -1.31
N LEU A 20 -1.90 10.37 -2.37
CA LEU A 20 -2.67 9.91 -3.51
C LEU A 20 -3.33 8.59 -3.17
N LEU A 21 -4.64 8.49 -3.35
CA LEU A 21 -5.38 7.25 -3.26
C LEU A 21 -6.10 6.96 -4.57
N LEU A 22 -6.32 5.67 -4.82
CA LEU A 22 -7.05 5.15 -5.96
C LEU A 22 -8.42 4.63 -5.52
N HIS A 23 -9.48 5.14 -6.12
CA HIS A 23 -10.81 4.57 -6.00
C HIS A 23 -11.02 3.55 -7.12
N ARG A 24 -10.99 2.26 -6.78
CA ARG A 24 -11.09 1.19 -7.78
C ARG A 24 -12.49 1.06 -8.34
N ASN A 25 -12.58 1.04 -9.66
CA ASN A 25 -13.82 0.83 -10.40
C ASN A 25 -13.78 -0.54 -11.11
N GLY A 26 -14.68 -1.46 -10.74
CA GLY A 26 -14.92 -2.71 -11.49
C GLY A 26 -14.04 -3.92 -11.14
N GLY A 27 -13.25 -3.90 -10.08
CA GLY A 27 -12.50 -5.07 -9.61
C GLY A 27 -13.37 -6.06 -8.84
N LYS A 28 -13.03 -7.38 -8.88
CA LYS A 28 -13.69 -8.41 -8.06
C LYS A 28 -13.38 -8.27 -6.57
N VAL A 29 -12.24 -7.66 -6.24
CA VAL A 29 -11.75 -7.41 -4.88
C VAL A 29 -11.55 -5.91 -4.73
N ALA A 30 -12.03 -5.33 -3.64
CA ALA A 30 -11.95 -3.89 -3.32
C ALA A 30 -12.71 -2.95 -4.28
N ASN A 31 -13.79 -3.42 -4.90
CA ASN A 31 -14.69 -2.56 -5.66
C ASN A 31 -15.31 -1.50 -4.76
N GLN A 32 -15.35 -0.23 -5.19
CA GLN A 32 -15.85 0.92 -4.44
C GLN A 32 -15.03 1.28 -3.17
N LEU A 33 -13.81 0.75 -3.03
CA LEU A 33 -12.92 1.06 -1.92
C LEU A 33 -11.77 1.96 -2.36
N TRP A 34 -11.32 2.81 -1.44
CA TRP A 34 -10.08 3.55 -1.59
C TRP A 34 -8.89 2.66 -1.23
N THR A 35 -7.94 2.56 -2.13
CA THR A 35 -6.70 1.76 -1.97
C THR A 35 -5.48 2.68 -2.00
N GLY A 36 -4.29 2.10 -1.82
CA GLY A 36 -3.03 2.82 -2.08
C GLY A 36 -2.98 3.39 -3.50
N SER A 37 -2.01 4.22 -3.77
CA SER A 37 -1.83 4.93 -5.05
C SER A 37 -1.69 3.97 -6.23
N ALA A 38 -0.99 2.86 -6.02
CA ALA A 38 -0.82 1.74 -6.95
C ALA A 38 -0.54 0.46 -6.16
N GLY A 39 -0.63 -0.69 -6.82
CA GLY A 39 -0.25 -1.97 -6.23
C GLY A 39 -0.99 -3.16 -6.83
N GLY A 40 -0.41 -4.33 -6.68
CA GLY A 40 -0.96 -5.56 -7.23
C GLY A 40 -0.24 -6.82 -6.76
N HIS A 41 -0.52 -7.91 -7.45
CA HIS A 41 0.02 -9.22 -7.13
C HIS A 41 1.46 -9.35 -7.60
N PHE A 42 2.24 -10.15 -6.86
CA PHE A 42 3.57 -10.56 -7.30
C PHE A 42 3.49 -11.46 -8.53
N GLU A 43 4.34 -11.19 -9.49
CA GLU A 43 4.68 -12.13 -10.54
C GLU A 43 5.69 -13.18 -10.02
N ASN A 44 5.77 -14.34 -10.69
CA ASN A 44 6.62 -15.44 -10.22
C ASN A 44 8.11 -15.05 -10.05
N TYR A 45 8.60 -14.16 -10.88
CA TYR A 45 10.00 -13.68 -10.82
C TYR A 45 10.23 -12.61 -9.73
N GLU A 46 9.17 -12.13 -9.08
CA GLU A 46 9.22 -11.11 -8.02
C GLU A 46 9.12 -11.67 -6.61
N LEU A 47 8.90 -12.99 -6.44
CA LEU A 47 8.56 -13.61 -5.15
C LEU A 47 9.54 -13.28 -4.00
N ASN A 48 10.80 -12.97 -4.31
CA ASN A 48 11.80 -12.57 -3.32
C ASN A 48 12.16 -11.08 -3.41
N ASN A 49 11.39 -10.27 -4.14
CA ASN A 49 11.71 -8.87 -4.38
C ASN A 49 10.44 -8.00 -4.43
N ALA A 50 9.93 -7.65 -3.27
CA ALA A 50 8.74 -6.80 -3.15
C ALA A 50 8.93 -5.42 -3.79
N THR A 51 10.16 -4.89 -3.80
CA THR A 51 10.47 -3.60 -4.45
C THR A 51 10.30 -3.70 -5.96
N ALA A 52 10.71 -4.79 -6.60
CA ALA A 52 10.48 -4.98 -8.03
C ALA A 52 8.99 -4.97 -8.37
N CYS A 53 8.17 -5.68 -7.57
CA CYS A 53 6.73 -5.71 -7.76
C CYS A 53 6.10 -4.32 -7.65
N VAL A 54 6.36 -3.57 -6.59
CA VAL A 54 5.75 -2.26 -6.40
C VAL A 54 6.17 -1.25 -7.47
N LEU A 55 7.42 -1.30 -7.94
CA LEU A 55 7.90 -0.44 -9.03
C LEU A 55 7.24 -0.78 -10.37
N ARG A 56 7.03 -2.06 -10.67
CA ARG A 56 6.31 -2.50 -11.86
C ARG A 56 4.85 -2.02 -11.82
N GLU A 57 4.14 -2.27 -10.73
CA GLU A 57 2.75 -1.84 -10.56
C GLU A 57 2.62 -0.31 -10.65
N MET A 58 3.51 0.44 -10.01
CA MET A 58 3.53 1.91 -10.09
C MET A 58 3.71 2.40 -11.53
N LYS A 59 4.57 1.73 -12.31
CA LYS A 59 4.77 2.06 -13.72
C LYS A 59 3.57 1.69 -14.58
N GLU A 60 2.98 0.52 -14.38
CA GLU A 60 1.83 0.03 -15.15
C GLU A 60 0.57 0.85 -14.88
N GLU A 61 0.30 1.19 -13.60
CA GLU A 61 -0.92 1.88 -13.20
C GLU A 61 -0.84 3.41 -13.30
N LEU A 62 0.33 4.02 -13.04
CA LEU A 62 0.50 5.47 -12.95
C LEU A 62 1.52 6.06 -13.94
N GLY A 63 2.26 5.21 -14.66
CA GLY A 63 3.33 5.65 -15.55
C GLY A 63 4.57 6.20 -14.83
N LEU A 64 4.70 5.97 -13.51
CA LEU A 64 5.81 6.46 -12.70
C LEU A 64 6.92 5.42 -12.56
N SER A 65 8.16 5.90 -12.40
CA SER A 65 9.35 5.10 -12.09
C SER A 65 9.97 5.53 -10.76
N LEU A 66 11.03 4.83 -10.33
CA LEU A 66 11.77 5.19 -9.13
C LEU A 66 12.26 6.64 -9.14
N GLU A 67 12.64 7.15 -10.33
CA GLU A 67 13.13 8.52 -10.51
C GLU A 67 12.09 9.60 -10.19
N ASN A 68 10.81 9.24 -10.23
CA ASN A 68 9.72 10.15 -9.85
C ASN A 68 9.46 10.18 -8.34
N THR A 69 10.21 9.38 -7.56
CA THR A 69 9.97 9.22 -6.13
C THR A 69 11.20 9.47 -5.28
N GLU A 70 10.98 9.89 -4.06
CA GLU A 70 11.98 10.04 -3.00
C GLU A 70 11.58 9.21 -1.79
N ASN A 71 12.59 8.70 -1.06
CA ASN A 71 12.41 7.99 0.20
C ASN A 71 11.50 6.74 0.09
N LEU A 72 11.51 6.06 -1.05
CA LEU A 72 10.78 4.81 -1.22
C LEU A 72 11.22 3.80 -0.15
N SER A 73 10.29 3.36 0.67
CA SER A 73 10.58 2.43 1.75
C SER A 73 9.42 1.47 2.02
N LEU A 74 9.76 0.20 2.28
CA LEU A 74 8.83 -0.77 2.83
C LEU A 74 8.62 -0.45 4.32
N ARG A 75 7.38 -0.16 4.70
CA ARG A 75 7.07 0.28 6.06
C ARG A 75 6.18 -0.70 6.82
N TYR A 76 5.37 -1.46 6.12
CA TYR A 76 4.48 -2.45 6.73
C TYR A 76 4.44 -3.74 5.94
N ILE A 77 4.34 -4.85 6.64
CA ILE A 77 3.95 -6.16 6.11
C ILE A 77 2.77 -6.63 6.94
N THR A 78 1.67 -7.05 6.30
CA THR A 78 0.53 -7.62 7.02
C THR A 78 0.27 -9.06 6.61
N LEU A 79 -0.15 -9.86 7.58
CA LEU A 79 -0.58 -11.23 7.40
C LEU A 79 -2.06 -11.36 7.77
N ARG A 80 -2.85 -11.93 6.89
CA ARG A 80 -4.26 -12.21 7.12
C ARG A 80 -4.64 -13.58 6.56
N ASN A 81 -5.25 -14.40 7.39
CA ASN A 81 -5.90 -15.64 6.95
C ASN A 81 -7.35 -15.35 6.59
N THR A 82 -7.72 -15.55 5.35
CA THR A 82 -9.10 -15.33 4.87
C THR A 82 -9.43 -16.18 3.64
N GLN A 83 -10.63 -16.75 3.61
CA GLN A 83 -11.13 -17.55 2.46
C GLN A 83 -10.17 -18.66 1.98
N GLY A 84 -9.46 -19.30 2.92
CA GLY A 84 -8.53 -20.39 2.60
C GLY A 84 -7.14 -19.94 2.14
N GLU A 85 -6.86 -18.65 2.13
CA GLU A 85 -5.57 -18.07 1.75
C GLU A 85 -4.90 -17.38 2.92
N ILE A 86 -3.57 -17.39 2.95
CA ILE A 86 -2.76 -16.47 3.74
C ILE A 86 -2.38 -15.31 2.82
N ARG A 87 -2.97 -14.15 3.07
CA ARG A 87 -2.67 -12.92 2.33
C ARG A 87 -1.53 -12.18 3.02
N GLN A 88 -0.49 -11.91 2.26
CA GLN A 88 0.69 -11.19 2.70
C GLN A 88 0.81 -9.92 1.85
N ASN A 89 0.59 -8.76 2.49
CA ASN A 89 0.63 -7.47 1.82
C ASN A 89 1.83 -6.67 2.28
N TYR A 90 2.57 -6.11 1.33
CA TYR A 90 3.73 -5.26 1.52
C TYR A 90 3.35 -3.82 1.18
N TYR A 91 3.44 -2.93 2.18
CA TYR A 91 3.05 -1.54 2.03
C TYR A 91 4.28 -0.63 1.99
N PHE A 92 4.45 0.00 0.85
CA PHE A 92 5.48 0.98 0.59
C PHE A 92 4.96 2.40 0.76
N PHE A 93 5.86 3.29 1.14
CA PHE A 93 5.61 4.72 1.24
C PHE A 93 6.72 5.46 0.52
N ALA A 94 6.38 6.50 -0.22
CA ALA A 94 7.33 7.36 -0.92
C ALA A 94 6.74 8.76 -1.10
N SER A 95 7.58 9.75 -1.31
CA SER A 95 7.17 11.08 -1.77
C SER A 95 7.40 11.19 -3.27
N LEU A 96 6.55 11.93 -3.98
CA LEU A 96 6.87 12.36 -5.34
C LEU A 96 7.94 13.44 -5.30
N THR A 97 8.85 13.41 -6.28
CA THR A 97 9.81 14.51 -6.48
C THR A 97 9.07 15.81 -6.81
N GLU A 98 9.72 16.95 -6.61
CA GLU A 98 9.11 18.25 -6.91
C GLU A 98 8.76 18.40 -8.39
N GLU A 99 9.58 17.86 -9.28
CA GLU A 99 9.42 17.92 -10.73
C GLU A 99 8.30 16.99 -11.24
N THR A 100 7.91 15.99 -10.46
CA THR A 100 6.86 15.06 -10.87
C THR A 100 5.49 15.73 -10.81
N ASN A 101 4.77 15.69 -11.95
CA ASN A 101 3.42 16.23 -12.02
C ASN A 101 2.48 15.49 -11.05
N ALA A 102 1.71 16.25 -10.28
CA ALA A 102 0.72 15.70 -9.34
C ALA A 102 -0.61 15.33 -10.00
N GLU A 103 -0.83 15.70 -11.26
CA GLU A 103 -2.01 15.30 -12.04
C GLU A 103 -1.79 13.89 -12.59
N LEU A 104 -2.03 12.89 -11.75
CA LEU A 104 -1.85 11.49 -12.08
C LEU A 104 -3.20 10.86 -12.47
N VAL A 105 -3.15 10.02 -13.49
CA VAL A 105 -4.29 9.24 -13.98
C VAL A 105 -3.93 7.77 -13.91
N SER A 106 -4.85 6.94 -13.44
CA SER A 106 -4.70 5.49 -13.40
C SER A 106 -5.67 4.82 -14.38
N ASN A 107 -5.24 3.71 -14.95
CA ASN A 107 -6.11 2.82 -15.74
C ASN A 107 -6.98 1.90 -14.88
N GLU A 108 -6.76 1.88 -13.55
CA GLU A 108 -7.46 1.02 -12.59
C GLU A 108 -8.60 1.73 -11.84
N GLY A 109 -8.72 3.06 -11.98
CA GLY A 109 -9.75 3.85 -11.31
C GLY A 109 -9.43 5.34 -11.19
N ASP A 110 -10.15 6.01 -10.31
CA ASP A 110 -10.04 7.44 -10.11
C ASP A 110 -9.01 7.79 -9.02
N CYS A 111 -8.00 8.56 -9.40
CA CYS A 111 -6.99 9.07 -8.47
C CYS A 111 -7.45 10.35 -7.79
N LYS A 112 -7.24 10.45 -6.46
CA LYS A 112 -7.51 11.68 -5.71
C LYS A 112 -6.52 11.88 -4.57
N TRP A 113 -6.14 13.13 -4.36
CA TRP A 113 -5.30 13.57 -3.24
C TRP A 113 -6.12 13.86 -2.01
N PHE A 114 -5.71 13.28 -0.88
CA PHE A 114 -6.34 13.47 0.43
C PHE A 114 -5.33 13.98 1.46
N SER A 115 -5.78 14.80 2.39
CA SER A 115 -5.02 15.04 3.61
C SER A 115 -5.10 13.84 4.55
N LEU A 116 -4.14 13.70 5.46
CA LEU A 116 -4.12 12.58 6.41
C LEU A 116 -5.37 12.53 7.31
N ASN A 117 -5.98 13.68 7.60
CA ASN A 117 -7.20 13.74 8.42
C ASN A 117 -8.44 13.19 7.69
N GLU A 118 -8.47 13.31 6.37
CA GLU A 118 -9.59 12.82 5.56
C GLU A 118 -9.57 11.31 5.38
N ILE A 119 -8.38 10.69 5.33
CA ILE A 119 -8.23 9.27 4.98
C ILE A 119 -8.86 8.34 6.01
N CYS A 120 -8.83 8.69 7.30
CA CYS A 120 -9.36 7.84 8.37
C CYS A 120 -10.87 7.59 8.24
N GLN A 121 -11.58 8.39 7.45
CA GLN A 121 -13.02 8.28 7.23
C GLN A 121 -13.38 7.52 5.95
N LEU A 122 -12.38 7.17 5.12
CA LEU A 122 -12.60 6.49 3.87
C LEU A 122 -12.79 4.98 4.06
N GLU A 123 -13.65 4.41 3.23
CA GLU A 123 -13.77 2.96 3.15
C GLU A 123 -12.57 2.37 2.41
N MET A 124 -11.85 1.49 3.09
CA MET A 124 -10.62 0.86 2.63
C MET A 124 -10.65 -0.66 2.85
N PRO A 125 -9.83 -1.43 2.12
CA PRO A 125 -9.60 -2.83 2.45
C PRO A 125 -9.16 -3.00 3.91
N PHE A 126 -9.57 -4.09 4.53
CA PHE A 126 -9.43 -4.31 5.98
C PHE A 126 -8.03 -4.01 6.52
N THR A 127 -6.99 -4.66 5.99
CA THR A 127 -5.62 -4.44 6.50
C THR A 127 -5.08 -3.05 6.16
N ALA A 128 -5.42 -2.50 5.00
CA ALA A 128 -5.01 -1.17 4.57
C ALA A 128 -5.52 -0.07 5.52
N LYS A 129 -6.76 -0.18 5.96
CA LYS A 129 -7.36 0.75 6.93
C LYS A 129 -6.54 0.83 8.23
N TYR A 130 -6.13 -0.32 8.77
CA TYR A 130 -5.32 -0.37 9.99
C TYR A 130 -3.88 0.10 9.76
N VAL A 131 -3.28 -0.22 8.60
CA VAL A 131 -1.95 0.28 8.23
C VAL A 131 -1.94 1.80 8.16
N VAL A 132 -2.91 2.39 7.46
CA VAL A 132 -3.02 3.86 7.34
C VAL A 132 -3.22 4.51 8.70
N LYS A 133 -4.10 3.94 9.53
CA LYS A 133 -4.32 4.46 10.89
C LYS A 133 -3.05 4.41 11.72
N HIS A 134 -2.35 3.28 11.77
CA HIS A 134 -1.11 3.14 12.52
C HIS A 134 0.00 4.06 11.97
N TYR A 135 0.06 4.23 10.64
CA TYR A 135 1.00 5.16 10.03
C TYR A 135 0.76 6.60 10.49
N ILE A 136 -0.49 7.04 10.53
CA ILE A 136 -0.86 8.40 10.98
C ILE A 136 -0.53 8.59 12.46
N ASP A 137 -0.84 7.61 13.30
CA ASP A 137 -0.71 7.71 14.75
C ASP A 137 0.76 7.56 15.21
N GLU A 138 1.53 6.68 14.58
CA GLU A 138 2.86 6.27 15.03
C GLU A 138 3.90 6.21 13.90
N GLY A 139 3.60 5.47 12.82
CA GLY A 139 4.58 5.09 11.83
C GLY A 139 5.28 6.25 11.13
N ARG A 140 4.59 7.35 10.87
CA ARG A 140 5.16 8.53 10.20
C ARG A 140 6.24 9.25 11.00
N PHE A 141 6.34 8.97 12.29
CA PHE A 141 7.33 9.55 13.19
C PHE A 141 8.57 8.68 13.38
N THR A 142 8.65 7.54 12.69
CA THR A 142 9.74 6.56 12.79
C THR A 142 10.16 6.09 11.41
N ASP A 143 11.34 5.45 11.32
CA ASP A 143 11.81 4.74 10.12
C ASP A 143 11.66 3.22 10.26
N CYS A 144 10.84 2.78 11.22
CA CYS A 144 10.68 1.36 11.52
C CYS A 144 9.85 0.62 10.47
N LEU A 145 10.19 -0.64 10.27
CA LEU A 145 9.33 -1.61 9.59
C LEU A 145 8.43 -2.27 10.63
N TYR A 146 7.13 -2.34 10.35
CA TYR A 146 6.15 -2.99 11.21
C TYR A 146 5.55 -4.22 10.54
N VAL A 147 5.30 -5.25 11.34
CA VAL A 147 4.55 -6.43 10.90
C VAL A 147 3.20 -6.43 11.61
N GLY A 148 2.12 -6.49 10.82
CA GLY A 148 0.75 -6.53 11.30
C GLY A 148 0.15 -7.92 11.13
N VAL A 149 -0.36 -8.48 12.23
CA VAL A 149 -1.10 -9.73 12.22
C VAL A 149 -2.59 -9.44 12.39
N ALA A 150 -3.37 -9.80 11.37
CA ALA A 150 -4.81 -9.58 11.36
C ALA A 150 -5.54 -10.64 12.19
N THR A 151 -6.45 -10.17 13.04
CA THR A 151 -7.50 -10.95 13.70
C THR A 151 -8.82 -10.78 12.95
N GLU A 152 -9.93 -11.25 13.49
CA GLU A 152 -11.26 -11.04 12.90
C GLU A 152 -11.66 -9.56 12.82
N SER A 153 -11.24 -8.75 13.80
CA SER A 153 -11.71 -7.37 13.97
C SER A 153 -10.62 -6.30 14.05
N ALA A 154 -9.34 -6.68 14.05
CA ALA A 154 -8.21 -5.77 14.21
C ALA A 154 -6.95 -6.26 13.51
N VAL A 155 -5.95 -5.39 13.45
CA VAL A 155 -4.56 -5.74 13.08
C VAL A 155 -3.64 -5.28 14.22
N ASN A 156 -2.88 -6.23 14.77
CA ASN A 156 -1.89 -5.94 15.79
C ASN A 156 -0.52 -5.74 15.16
N PHE A 157 0.09 -4.58 15.37
CA PHE A 157 1.39 -4.24 14.80
C PHE A 157 2.52 -4.45 15.79
N HIS A 158 3.61 -5.00 15.30
CA HIS A 158 4.87 -5.18 16.00
C HIS A 158 6.00 -4.57 15.20
N GLN A 159 6.85 -3.80 15.86
CA GLN A 159 8.06 -3.28 15.22
C GLN A 159 9.02 -4.44 14.95
N LEU A 160 9.52 -4.52 13.73
CA LEU A 160 10.57 -5.47 13.36
C LEU A 160 11.91 -4.88 13.74
N ALA A 161 12.63 -5.57 14.63
CA ALA A 161 13.95 -5.11 15.06
C ALA A 161 14.96 -5.12 13.89
N LYS A 162 15.80 -4.09 13.85
CA LYS A 162 17.00 -4.09 12.99
C LYS A 162 18.09 -4.83 13.78
N ASN A 163 18.54 -5.95 13.27
CA ASN A 163 19.70 -6.67 13.82
C ASN A 163 20.99 -6.16 13.17
#